data_20cff987d6d08169f023165ae6c45831
#
_entry.id   20cff987d6d08169f023165ae6c45831
#
_cell.length_a   1.000
_cell.length_b   1.000
_cell.length_c   1.000
_cell.angle_alpha   90.00
_cell.angle_beta   90.00
_cell.angle_gamma   90.00
#
_symmetry.space_group_name_H-M   'P 1'
#
loop_
_entity.id
_entity.type
_entity.pdbx_description
1 polymer ?
#
loop_
_entity_poly.entity_id
_entity_poly.type
_entity_poly.pdbx_seq_one_letter_code
_entity_poly.pdbx_strand_id
1 'polypeptide(L)'
;MQGIFQKENTDKALKYGIYRHLPTYEKIIRNLVSFYKTIHGKVLKVCFLMMTGWIFLCAYAQKATIGMREYLVGTEVSANYWDSFFNYYPVVFPLIIFCSYYFSNDFRQGTVKHYIEKGLSRWSYFFSKLVIGWIVSSFFLVSAFLIGLLCNKIFFGISGFTFTNISNIVSYIFCEALYHMAVSTLAISLVFLIRNSSVSMAVNALLIFFGYLVLHGLESILGLGYNITIFWAISNINKTRIDMAVQWLPTAIIIFFAYMIIFGGVIGTIFKKRDIT
;
A
#
# COMPACT_ATOMS: atom_id res chain seq x y z
N MET A 1 0.74 2.62 -45.77
CA MET A 1 2.15 2.15 -45.97
C MET A 1 3.11 2.59 -44.88
N GLN A 2 2.99 3.75 -44.23
CA GLN A 2 3.90 4.17 -43.14
C GLN A 2 3.89 3.29 -41.89
N GLY A 3 2.75 2.69 -41.53
CA GLY A 3 2.66 1.84 -40.31
C GLY A 3 3.38 0.49 -40.41
N ILE A 4 3.55 -0.06 -41.62
CA ILE A 4 4.25 -1.33 -41.85
C ILE A 4 5.77 -1.14 -41.77
N PHE A 5 6.28 -0.04 -42.31
CA PHE A 5 7.70 0.32 -42.25
C PHE A 5 8.18 0.62 -40.81
N GLN A 6 7.31 1.20 -39.99
CA GLN A 6 7.65 1.47 -38.59
C GLN A 6 7.70 0.18 -37.76
N LYS A 7 6.83 -0.81 -38.05
CA LYS A 7 6.81 -2.10 -37.37
C LYS A 7 8.04 -2.95 -37.73
N GLU A 8 8.45 -2.96 -38.98
CA GLU A 8 9.62 -3.71 -39.46
C GLU A 8 10.95 -3.13 -38.95
N ASN A 9 11.08 -1.83 -38.81
CA ASN A 9 12.24 -1.18 -38.19
C ASN A 9 12.29 -1.41 -36.67
N THR A 10 11.16 -1.47 -35.99
CA THR A 10 11.09 -1.82 -34.56
C THR A 10 11.49 -3.27 -34.34
N ASP A 11 11.08 -4.19 -35.21
CA ASP A 11 11.43 -5.62 -35.11
C ASP A 11 12.90 -5.88 -35.44
N LYS A 12 13.49 -5.15 -36.38
CA LYS A 12 14.94 -5.19 -36.68
C LYS A 12 15.78 -4.62 -35.55
N ALA A 13 15.38 -3.48 -34.96
CA ALA A 13 16.04 -2.91 -33.79
C ALA A 13 15.95 -3.86 -32.56
N LEU A 14 14.86 -4.61 -32.43
CA LEU A 14 14.69 -5.70 -31.45
C LEU A 14 15.73 -6.83 -31.64
N LYS A 15 16.05 -7.17 -32.90
CA LYS A 15 16.93 -8.29 -33.24
C LYS A 15 18.42 -7.96 -33.06
N TYR A 16 18.80 -6.70 -33.11
CA TYR A 16 20.21 -6.24 -33.09
C TYR A 16 20.67 -5.59 -31.78
N GLY A 17 19.90 -5.69 -30.69
CA GLY A 17 20.36 -5.23 -29.37
C GLY A 17 20.55 -3.70 -29.23
N ILE A 18 20.02 -2.88 -30.15
CA ILE A 18 20.15 -1.42 -30.16
C ILE A 18 19.29 -0.75 -29.06
N TYR A 19 18.79 -1.52 -28.10
CA TYR A 19 17.88 -1.08 -27.02
C TYR A 19 18.56 -0.30 -25.88
N ARG A 20 19.82 0.07 -26.00
CA ARG A 20 20.49 0.81 -24.91
C ARG A 20 19.95 2.22 -24.66
N HIS A 21 19.24 2.82 -25.60
CA HIS A 21 18.68 4.16 -25.49
C HIS A 21 17.23 4.26 -25.97
N LEU A 22 16.33 3.54 -25.28
CA LEU A 22 14.91 3.86 -25.45
C LEU A 22 14.65 5.27 -24.93
N PRO A 23 14.03 6.14 -25.74
CA PRO A 23 13.68 7.48 -25.30
C PRO A 23 12.78 7.42 -24.06
N THR A 24 12.90 8.39 -23.18
CA THR A 24 12.24 8.47 -21.87
C THR A 24 10.72 8.28 -21.95
N TYR A 25 10.10 8.72 -23.06
CA TYR A 25 8.66 8.58 -23.27
C TYR A 25 8.20 7.14 -23.43
N GLU A 26 8.97 6.25 -24.05
CA GLU A 26 8.59 4.84 -24.18
C GLU A 26 8.67 4.07 -22.84
N LYS A 27 9.57 4.50 -21.94
CA LYS A 27 9.61 4.00 -20.56
C LYS A 27 8.34 4.40 -19.81
N ILE A 28 7.90 5.65 -19.99
CA ILE A 28 6.67 6.18 -19.40
C ILE A 28 5.45 5.43 -19.94
N ILE A 29 5.35 5.25 -21.27
CA ILE A 29 4.22 4.53 -21.89
C ILE A 29 4.13 3.10 -21.38
N ARG A 30 5.25 2.37 -21.25
CA ARG A 30 5.24 1.00 -20.71
C ARG A 30 4.80 0.95 -19.25
N ASN A 31 5.20 1.92 -18.45
CA ASN A 31 4.73 2.02 -17.07
C ASN A 31 3.22 2.32 -17.02
N LEU A 32 2.72 3.19 -17.90
CA LEU A 32 1.28 3.48 -18.03
C LEU A 32 0.48 2.25 -18.49
N VAL A 33 0.98 1.49 -19.45
CA VAL A 33 0.32 0.23 -19.89
C VAL A 33 0.31 -0.81 -18.77
N SER A 34 1.41 -0.94 -18.02
CA SER A 34 1.45 -1.82 -16.85
C SER A 34 0.46 -1.35 -15.78
N PHE A 35 0.38 -0.07 -15.52
CA PHE A 35 -0.60 0.54 -14.62
C PHE A 35 -2.04 0.32 -15.06
N TYR A 36 -2.34 0.52 -16.34
CA TYR A 36 -3.67 0.26 -16.92
C TYR A 36 -4.09 -1.20 -16.72
N LYS A 37 -3.19 -2.16 -17.02
CA LYS A 37 -3.44 -3.59 -16.78
C LYS A 37 -3.65 -3.90 -15.30
N THR A 38 -2.99 -3.17 -14.40
CA THR A 38 -3.15 -3.30 -12.96
C THR A 38 -4.55 -2.89 -12.52
N ILE A 39 -5.03 -1.73 -12.98
CA ILE A 39 -6.36 -1.19 -12.63
C ILE A 39 -7.48 -2.09 -13.13
N HIS A 40 -7.34 -2.64 -14.35
CA HIS A 40 -8.36 -3.52 -14.93
C HIS A 40 -8.21 -4.99 -14.48
N GLY A 41 -7.21 -5.30 -13.67
CA GLY A 41 -6.94 -6.65 -13.16
C GLY A 41 -8.05 -7.16 -12.24
N LYS A 42 -8.43 -8.44 -12.39
CA LYS A 42 -9.42 -9.10 -11.52
C LYS A 42 -9.04 -9.02 -10.04
N VAL A 43 -7.74 -9.11 -9.74
CA VAL A 43 -7.22 -9.09 -8.36
C VAL A 43 -7.49 -7.77 -7.67
N LEU A 44 -7.26 -6.64 -8.34
CA LEU A 44 -7.54 -5.32 -7.77
C LEU A 44 -9.02 -5.17 -7.43
N LYS A 45 -9.91 -5.63 -8.33
CA LYS A 45 -11.37 -5.59 -8.13
C LYS A 45 -11.79 -6.43 -6.93
N VAL A 46 -11.24 -7.64 -6.78
CA VAL A 46 -11.51 -8.51 -5.63
C VAL A 46 -11.03 -7.87 -4.33
N CYS A 47 -9.79 -7.36 -4.30
CA CYS A 47 -9.26 -6.68 -3.13
C CYS A 47 -10.05 -5.43 -2.75
N PHE A 48 -10.51 -4.67 -3.76
CA PHE A 48 -11.37 -3.51 -3.55
C PHE A 48 -12.74 -3.91 -2.95
N LEU A 49 -13.34 -4.97 -3.46
CA LEU A 49 -14.61 -5.49 -2.95
C LEU A 49 -14.47 -6.01 -1.52
N MET A 50 -13.39 -6.70 -1.21
CA MET A 50 -13.08 -7.15 0.16
C MET A 50 -12.93 -5.95 1.10
N MET A 51 -12.19 -4.92 0.70
CA MET A 51 -12.02 -3.69 1.48
C MET A 51 -13.35 -3.00 1.73
N THR A 52 -14.16 -2.83 0.70
CA THR A 52 -15.49 -2.20 0.79
C THR A 52 -16.41 -2.97 1.73
N GLY A 53 -16.48 -4.29 1.58
CA GLY A 53 -17.27 -5.16 2.44
C GLY A 53 -16.84 -5.10 3.89
N TRP A 54 -15.53 -5.06 4.15
CA TRP A 54 -14.99 -4.95 5.49
C TRP A 54 -15.31 -3.61 6.15
N ILE A 55 -15.15 -2.50 5.43
CA ILE A 55 -15.49 -1.16 5.94
C ILE A 55 -16.98 -1.10 6.29
N PHE A 56 -17.85 -1.61 5.42
CA PHE A 56 -19.29 -1.65 5.67
C PHE A 56 -19.62 -2.49 6.91
N LEU A 57 -19.00 -3.65 7.05
CA LEU A 57 -19.21 -4.55 8.19
C LEU A 57 -18.73 -3.92 9.51
N CYS A 58 -17.59 -3.23 9.49
CA CYS A 58 -17.10 -2.49 10.66
C CYS A 58 -18.06 -1.35 11.04
N ALA A 59 -18.58 -0.60 10.07
CA ALA A 59 -19.53 0.49 10.30
C ALA A 59 -20.84 -0.04 10.89
N TYR A 60 -21.35 -1.16 10.38
CA TYR A 60 -22.54 -1.81 10.90
C TYR A 60 -22.34 -2.32 12.33
N ALA A 61 -21.21 -2.99 12.58
CA ALA A 61 -20.87 -3.50 13.92
C ALA A 61 -20.75 -2.37 14.95
N GLN A 62 -20.17 -1.24 14.57
CA GLN A 62 -20.08 -0.05 15.41
C GLN A 62 -21.47 0.49 15.78
N LYS A 63 -22.37 0.63 14.80
CA LYS A 63 -23.74 1.08 15.05
C LYS A 63 -24.46 0.13 16.02
N ALA A 64 -24.32 -1.18 15.83
CA ALA A 64 -24.90 -2.18 16.71
C ALA A 64 -24.35 -2.07 18.15
N THR A 65 -23.04 -1.85 18.29
CA THR A 65 -22.39 -1.72 19.61
C THR A 65 -22.84 -0.45 20.34
N ILE A 66 -23.03 0.67 19.63
CA ILE A 66 -23.50 1.92 20.19
C ILE A 66 -24.95 1.76 20.67
N GLY A 67 -25.83 1.21 19.82
CA GLY A 67 -27.22 0.96 20.22
C GLY A 67 -27.35 0.04 21.44
N MET A 68 -26.47 -0.98 21.54
CA MET A 68 -26.43 -1.83 22.73
C MET A 68 -25.94 -1.08 23.97
N ARG A 69 -24.96 -0.19 23.86
CA ARG A 69 -24.49 0.64 24.97
C ARG A 69 -25.54 1.64 25.44
N GLU A 70 -26.20 2.32 24.50
CA GLU A 70 -27.31 3.24 24.81
C GLU A 70 -28.44 2.52 25.55
N TYR A 71 -28.77 1.30 25.13
CA TYR A 71 -29.76 0.46 25.79
C TYR A 71 -29.35 0.05 27.20
N LEU A 72 -28.07 -0.31 27.41
CA LEU A 72 -27.59 -0.80 28.71
C LEU A 72 -27.30 0.32 29.71
N VAL A 73 -26.84 1.48 29.24
CA VAL A 73 -26.36 2.58 30.12
C VAL A 73 -27.40 3.67 30.25
N GLY A 74 -28.41 3.72 29.37
CA GLY A 74 -29.49 4.73 29.41
C GLY A 74 -29.03 6.17 29.14
N THR A 75 -27.81 6.37 28.64
CA THR A 75 -27.24 7.67 28.28
C THR A 75 -26.87 7.71 26.83
N GLU A 76 -27.15 8.84 26.14
CA GLU A 76 -26.64 9.06 24.80
C GLU A 76 -25.11 8.99 24.82
N VAL A 77 -24.56 7.99 24.17
CA VAL A 77 -23.11 7.88 23.98
C VAL A 77 -22.73 8.81 22.86
N SER A 78 -22.26 10.01 23.18
CA SER A 78 -21.61 10.88 22.22
C SER A 78 -20.27 10.25 21.79
N ALA A 79 -20.36 9.25 20.91
CA ALA A 79 -19.18 8.67 20.32
C ALA A 79 -18.55 9.70 19.38
N ASN A 80 -17.25 9.94 19.52
CA ASN A 80 -16.45 10.60 18.51
C ASN A 80 -16.35 9.63 17.33
N TYR A 81 -17.43 9.60 16.53
CA TYR A 81 -17.61 8.67 15.38
C TYR A 81 -16.44 8.73 14.39
N TRP A 82 -15.76 9.87 14.31
CA TRP A 82 -14.64 10.09 13.41
C TRP A 82 -13.41 9.25 13.75
N ASP A 83 -13.03 9.16 15.02
CA ASP A 83 -11.84 8.40 15.44
C ASP A 83 -12.01 6.89 15.23
N SER A 84 -13.23 6.39 15.38
CA SER A 84 -13.52 4.96 15.16
C SER A 84 -13.67 4.61 13.70
N PHE A 85 -14.08 5.57 12.86
CA PHE A 85 -14.39 5.37 11.46
C PHE A 85 -13.14 5.34 10.57
N PHE A 86 -12.12 6.10 10.96
CA PHE A 86 -10.85 6.22 10.24
C PHE A 86 -9.80 5.21 10.69
N ASN A 87 -10.22 4.06 11.18
CA ASN A 87 -9.31 2.95 11.37
C ASN A 87 -9.03 2.29 10.01
N TYR A 88 -7.94 2.72 9.34
CA TYR A 88 -7.53 2.21 8.02
C TYR A 88 -6.81 0.85 8.07
N TYR A 89 -6.73 0.22 9.22
CA TYR A 89 -6.20 -1.14 9.33
C TYR A 89 -6.85 -2.13 8.33
N PRO A 90 -8.17 -2.03 8.05
CA PRO A 90 -8.81 -2.84 7.02
C PRO A 90 -8.23 -2.70 5.62
N VAL A 91 -7.59 -1.57 5.30
CA VAL A 91 -6.97 -1.31 3.99
C VAL A 91 -5.66 -2.09 3.83
N VAL A 92 -4.93 -2.30 4.92
CA VAL A 92 -3.61 -2.95 4.91
C VAL A 92 -3.71 -4.38 4.39
N PHE A 93 -4.72 -5.14 4.81
CA PHE A 93 -4.85 -6.55 4.46
C PHE A 93 -5.10 -6.77 2.94
N PRO A 94 -6.10 -6.15 2.30
CA PRO A 94 -6.29 -6.21 0.86
C PRO A 94 -5.09 -5.69 0.06
N LEU A 95 -4.42 -4.63 0.54
CA LEU A 95 -3.23 -4.09 -0.08
C LEU A 95 -2.11 -5.12 -0.14
N ILE A 96 -1.90 -5.87 0.91
CA ILE A 96 -0.86 -6.91 0.98
C ILE A 96 -1.18 -8.11 0.11
N ILE A 97 -2.43 -8.56 0.10
CA ILE A 97 -2.88 -9.60 -0.82
C ILE A 97 -2.61 -9.15 -2.25
N PHE A 98 -2.98 -7.91 -2.58
CA PHE A 98 -2.73 -7.34 -3.90
C PHE A 98 -1.23 -7.33 -4.23
N CYS A 99 -0.39 -6.76 -3.37
CA CYS A 99 1.05 -6.68 -3.59
C CYS A 99 1.67 -8.07 -3.75
N SER A 100 1.34 -9.00 -2.85
CA SER A 100 1.91 -10.34 -2.87
C SER A 100 1.52 -11.13 -4.12
N TYR A 101 0.26 -11.06 -4.53
CA TYR A 101 -0.21 -11.79 -5.69
C TYR A 101 0.22 -11.14 -7.01
N TYR A 102 -0.01 -9.84 -7.14
CA TYR A 102 0.21 -9.12 -8.40
C TYR A 102 1.68 -9.09 -8.79
N PHE A 103 2.56 -8.71 -7.88
CA PHE A 103 3.98 -8.59 -8.21
C PHE A 103 4.69 -9.96 -8.29
N SER A 104 4.25 -10.97 -7.54
CA SER A 104 4.82 -12.32 -7.68
C SER A 104 4.42 -12.99 -8.99
N ASN A 105 3.27 -12.64 -9.54
CA ASN A 105 2.82 -13.16 -10.82
C ASN A 105 3.77 -12.79 -11.98
N ASP A 106 4.47 -11.68 -11.88
CA ASP A 106 5.49 -11.27 -12.84
C ASP A 106 6.65 -12.28 -12.91
N PHE A 107 7.05 -12.83 -11.76
CA PHE A 107 8.07 -13.89 -11.71
C PHE A 107 7.54 -15.20 -12.28
N ARG A 108 6.31 -15.59 -11.93
CA ARG A 108 5.68 -16.82 -12.40
C ARG A 108 5.48 -16.85 -13.92
N GLN A 109 5.16 -15.69 -14.52
CA GLN A 109 4.95 -15.55 -15.95
C GLN A 109 6.23 -15.27 -16.73
N GLY A 110 7.39 -15.18 -16.07
CA GLY A 110 8.65 -14.83 -16.73
C GLY A 110 8.71 -13.37 -17.23
N THR A 111 7.74 -12.55 -16.87
CA THR A 111 7.63 -11.15 -17.33
C THR A 111 8.87 -10.36 -16.94
N VAL A 112 9.43 -10.62 -15.75
CA VAL A 112 10.66 -9.99 -15.25
C VAL A 112 11.82 -10.25 -16.21
N LYS A 113 12.03 -11.52 -16.62
CA LYS A 113 13.10 -11.92 -17.54
C LYS A 113 12.95 -11.21 -18.88
N HIS A 114 11.74 -11.21 -19.43
CA HIS A 114 11.44 -10.56 -20.71
C HIS A 114 11.75 -9.04 -20.72
N TYR A 115 11.45 -8.32 -19.62
CA TYR A 115 11.76 -6.90 -19.55
C TYR A 115 13.27 -6.64 -19.45
N ILE A 116 14.00 -7.49 -18.74
CA ILE A 116 15.45 -7.37 -18.59
C ILE A 116 16.16 -7.70 -19.89
N GLU A 117 15.74 -8.74 -20.62
CA GLU A 117 16.24 -9.06 -21.96
C GLU A 117 16.02 -7.93 -22.95
N LYS A 118 14.95 -7.15 -22.79
CA LYS A 118 14.68 -5.94 -23.56
C LYS A 118 15.48 -4.71 -23.10
N GLY A 119 16.50 -4.86 -22.27
CA GLY A 119 17.42 -3.81 -21.85
C GLY A 119 16.96 -2.95 -20.69
N LEU A 120 15.86 -3.32 -19.98
CA LEU A 120 15.48 -2.61 -18.76
C LEU A 120 16.40 -3.03 -17.61
N SER A 121 17.00 -2.07 -16.89
CA SER A 121 17.83 -2.42 -15.74
C SER A 121 16.97 -3.03 -14.62
N ARG A 122 17.51 -4.01 -13.90
CA ARG A 122 16.83 -4.67 -12.78
C ARG A 122 16.38 -3.67 -11.71
N TRP A 123 17.22 -2.69 -11.41
CA TRP A 123 16.88 -1.62 -10.47
C TRP A 123 15.71 -0.78 -10.95
N SER A 124 15.72 -0.35 -12.21
CA SER A 124 14.62 0.44 -12.79
C SER A 124 13.30 -0.34 -12.81
N TYR A 125 13.37 -1.66 -13.07
CA TYR A 125 12.20 -2.54 -12.99
C TYR A 125 11.63 -2.59 -11.57
N PHE A 126 12.47 -2.88 -10.57
CA PHE A 126 12.08 -2.93 -9.17
C PHE A 126 11.47 -1.61 -8.70
N PHE A 127 12.14 -0.48 -8.97
CA PHE A 127 11.65 0.83 -8.58
C PHE A 127 10.31 1.19 -9.23
N SER A 128 10.12 0.84 -10.51
CA SER A 128 8.83 1.04 -11.18
C SER A 128 7.69 0.28 -10.49
N LYS A 129 7.97 -0.90 -9.94
CA LYS A 129 6.98 -1.69 -9.19
C LYS A 129 6.67 -1.08 -7.82
N LEU A 130 7.66 -0.49 -7.14
CA LEU A 130 7.42 0.29 -5.92
C LEU A 130 6.48 1.47 -6.19
N VAL A 131 6.75 2.25 -7.25
CA VAL A 131 5.89 3.39 -7.61
C VAL A 131 4.45 2.95 -7.90
N ILE A 132 4.27 1.85 -8.65
CA ILE A 132 2.93 1.28 -8.88
C ILE A 132 2.26 0.89 -7.55
N GLY A 133 2.99 0.27 -6.63
CA GLY A 133 2.51 -0.09 -5.31
C GLY A 133 2.06 1.13 -4.50
N TRP A 134 2.81 2.23 -4.55
CA TRP A 134 2.44 3.49 -3.89
C TRP A 134 1.17 4.11 -4.47
N ILE A 135 1.04 4.12 -5.79
CA ILE A 135 -0.17 4.63 -6.46
C ILE A 135 -1.39 3.78 -6.07
N VAL A 136 -1.25 2.46 -6.07
CA VAL A 136 -2.34 1.56 -5.67
C VAL A 136 -2.69 1.70 -4.19
N SER A 137 -1.69 1.82 -3.31
CA SER A 137 -1.94 2.04 -1.88
C SER A 137 -2.69 3.34 -1.61
N SER A 138 -2.31 4.42 -2.30
CA SER A 138 -3.00 5.71 -2.23
C SER A 138 -4.43 5.62 -2.77
N PHE A 139 -4.63 4.88 -3.85
CA PHE A 139 -5.96 4.64 -4.41
C PHE A 139 -6.86 3.89 -3.42
N PHE A 140 -6.37 2.83 -2.78
CA PHE A 140 -7.12 2.11 -1.76
C PHE A 140 -7.46 3.01 -0.57
N LEU A 141 -6.50 3.81 -0.10
CA LEU A 141 -6.71 4.73 1.02
C LEU A 141 -7.80 5.77 0.71
N VAL A 142 -7.69 6.46 -0.42
CA VAL A 142 -8.68 7.48 -0.83
C VAL A 142 -10.07 6.84 -1.01
N SER A 143 -10.11 5.66 -1.62
CA SER A 143 -11.38 4.93 -1.78
C SER A 143 -11.97 4.52 -0.43
N ALA A 144 -11.15 4.05 0.51
CA ALA A 144 -11.58 3.70 1.86
C ALA A 144 -12.12 4.92 2.61
N PHE A 145 -11.47 6.08 2.46
CA PHE A 145 -11.93 7.33 3.03
C PHE A 145 -13.32 7.72 2.49
N LEU A 146 -13.51 7.70 1.17
CA LEU A 146 -14.79 8.03 0.56
C LEU A 146 -15.91 7.06 0.96
N ILE A 147 -15.61 5.75 0.97
CA ILE A 147 -16.56 4.71 1.41
C ILE A 147 -16.89 4.91 2.90
N GLY A 148 -15.88 5.18 3.73
CA GLY A 148 -16.06 5.48 5.14
C GLY A 148 -16.99 6.69 5.38
N LEU A 149 -16.81 7.77 4.59
CA LEU A 149 -17.71 8.94 4.65
C LEU A 149 -19.15 8.58 4.27
N LEU A 150 -19.34 7.77 3.22
CA LEU A 150 -20.67 7.32 2.80
C LEU A 150 -21.33 6.45 3.87
N CYS A 151 -20.61 5.50 4.44
CA CYS A 151 -21.10 4.66 5.52
C CYS A 151 -21.47 5.50 6.75
N ASN A 152 -20.63 6.50 7.12
CA ASN A 152 -20.91 7.40 8.21
C ASN A 152 -22.22 8.17 7.98
N LYS A 153 -22.42 8.67 6.77
CA LYS A 153 -23.67 9.34 6.39
C LYS A 153 -24.89 8.44 6.53
N ILE A 154 -24.78 7.19 6.10
CA ILE A 154 -25.89 6.23 6.08
C ILE A 154 -26.25 5.77 7.50
N PHE A 155 -25.26 5.45 8.32
CA PHE A 155 -25.49 4.83 9.63
C PHE A 155 -25.67 5.81 10.78
N PHE A 156 -25.02 7.00 10.71
CA PHE A 156 -24.91 7.93 11.84
C PHE A 156 -25.41 9.36 11.52
N GLY A 157 -25.68 9.67 10.25
CA GLY A 157 -25.94 11.03 9.82
C GLY A 157 -24.67 11.89 9.76
N ILE A 158 -24.73 13.03 9.10
CA ILE A 158 -23.60 13.98 9.05
C ILE A 158 -23.73 14.94 10.22
N SER A 159 -23.19 14.60 11.37
CA SER A 159 -22.98 15.54 12.46
C SER A 159 -21.46 15.73 12.67
N GLY A 160 -21.00 16.97 12.72
CA GLY A 160 -19.64 17.32 13.12
C GLY A 160 -18.63 17.57 11.99
N PHE A 161 -19.02 17.67 10.72
CA PHE A 161 -18.14 18.17 9.66
C PHE A 161 -18.08 19.69 9.73
N THR A 162 -17.09 20.22 10.44
CA THR A 162 -16.80 21.65 10.45
C THR A 162 -15.60 21.93 9.56
N PHE A 163 -15.70 22.95 8.70
CA PHE A 163 -14.61 23.40 7.83
C PHE A 163 -13.33 23.81 8.59
N THR A 164 -13.41 24.06 9.89
CA THR A 164 -12.28 24.37 10.75
C THR A 164 -11.27 23.24 10.89
N ASN A 165 -11.64 22.00 10.54
CA ASN A 165 -10.78 20.81 10.69
C ASN A 165 -10.17 20.29 9.37
N ILE A 166 -10.34 21.02 8.24
CA ILE A 166 -9.86 20.56 6.93
C ILE A 166 -8.35 20.33 6.95
N SER A 167 -7.57 21.22 7.57
CA SER A 167 -6.12 21.08 7.66
C SER A 167 -5.71 19.78 8.37
N ASN A 168 -6.39 19.45 9.46
CA ASN A 168 -6.14 18.21 10.21
C ASN A 168 -6.53 16.97 9.41
N ILE A 169 -7.64 17.02 8.68
CA ILE A 169 -8.10 15.92 7.83
C ILE A 169 -7.11 15.69 6.69
N VAL A 170 -6.65 16.74 6.02
CA VAL A 170 -5.66 16.64 4.93
C VAL A 170 -4.33 16.09 5.46
N SER A 171 -3.86 16.60 6.61
CA SER A 171 -2.65 16.10 7.26
C SER A 171 -2.79 14.62 7.66
N TYR A 172 -3.97 14.24 8.15
CA TYR A 172 -4.28 12.86 8.51
C TYR A 172 -4.22 11.92 7.29
N ILE A 173 -4.92 12.27 6.20
CA ILE A 173 -4.90 11.49 4.95
C ILE A 173 -3.47 11.37 4.41
N PHE A 174 -2.68 12.43 4.52
CA PHE A 174 -1.29 12.44 4.04
C PHE A 174 -0.40 11.54 4.91
N CYS A 175 -0.50 11.59 6.24
CA CYS A 175 0.19 10.68 7.14
C CYS A 175 -0.16 9.22 6.83
N GLU A 176 -1.45 8.91 6.70
CA GLU A 176 -1.93 7.57 6.39
C GLU A 176 -1.42 7.09 5.03
N ALA A 177 -1.38 7.97 4.02
CA ALA A 177 -0.81 7.64 2.72
C ALA A 177 0.67 7.23 2.82
N LEU A 178 1.46 7.96 3.59
CA LEU A 178 2.88 7.65 3.82
C LEU A 178 3.06 6.30 4.53
N TYR A 179 2.26 5.99 5.55
CA TYR A 179 2.32 4.70 6.22
C TYR A 179 1.92 3.55 5.30
N HIS A 180 0.86 3.71 4.50
CA HIS A 180 0.44 2.69 3.54
C HIS A 180 1.46 2.50 2.41
N MET A 181 2.12 3.57 1.96
CA MET A 181 3.25 3.47 1.01
C MET A 181 4.44 2.74 1.63
N ALA A 182 4.75 2.98 2.92
CA ALA A 182 5.81 2.25 3.63
C ALA A 182 5.48 0.75 3.72
N VAL A 183 4.26 0.40 4.09
CA VAL A 183 3.79 -1.00 4.14
C VAL A 183 3.84 -1.66 2.76
N SER A 184 3.42 -0.97 1.70
CA SER A 184 3.51 -1.50 0.34
C SER A 184 4.96 -1.70 -0.10
N THR A 185 5.88 -0.81 0.30
CA THR A 185 7.32 -0.97 0.03
C THR A 185 7.86 -2.23 0.68
N LEU A 186 7.54 -2.49 1.95
CA LEU A 186 7.89 -3.73 2.64
C LEU A 186 7.35 -4.96 1.91
N ALA A 187 6.04 -4.95 1.62
CA ALA A 187 5.36 -6.08 0.99
C ALA A 187 5.95 -6.43 -0.38
N ILE A 188 6.17 -5.43 -1.24
CA ILE A 188 6.76 -5.60 -2.56
C ILE A 188 8.20 -6.10 -2.44
N SER A 189 8.98 -5.52 -1.55
CA SER A 189 10.38 -5.91 -1.33
C SER A 189 10.49 -7.39 -0.95
N LEU A 190 9.62 -7.88 -0.08
CA LEU A 190 9.56 -9.30 0.28
C LEU A 190 9.15 -10.19 -0.89
N VAL A 191 8.24 -9.74 -1.76
CA VAL A 191 7.89 -10.46 -2.99
C VAL A 191 9.11 -10.62 -3.90
N PHE A 192 9.92 -9.58 -4.07
CA PHE A 192 11.13 -9.63 -4.89
C PHE A 192 12.24 -10.52 -4.30
N LEU A 193 12.24 -10.64 -2.96
CA LEU A 193 13.16 -11.54 -2.26
C LEU A 193 12.74 -13.00 -2.38
N ILE A 194 11.45 -13.31 -2.17
CA ILE A 194 10.89 -14.66 -2.06
C ILE A 194 10.53 -15.23 -3.42
N ARG A 195 9.99 -14.41 -4.35
CA ARG A 195 9.56 -14.76 -5.73
C ARG A 195 8.44 -15.81 -5.81
N ASN A 196 7.84 -16.19 -4.70
CA ASN A 196 6.73 -17.14 -4.63
C ASN A 196 5.50 -16.45 -4.04
N SER A 197 4.36 -16.52 -4.73
CA SER A 197 3.13 -15.82 -4.36
C SER A 197 2.60 -16.25 -2.99
N SER A 198 2.46 -17.56 -2.78
CA SER A 198 1.88 -18.11 -1.56
C SER A 198 2.78 -17.84 -0.34
N VAL A 199 4.09 -18.07 -0.51
CA VAL A 199 5.06 -17.82 0.56
C VAL A 199 5.16 -16.33 0.87
N SER A 200 5.21 -15.47 -0.14
CA SER A 200 5.25 -14.02 0.06
C SER A 200 4.01 -13.51 0.77
N MET A 201 2.84 -14.03 0.42
CA MET A 201 1.58 -13.65 1.07
C MET A 201 1.56 -14.11 2.54
N ALA A 202 1.99 -15.33 2.82
CA ALA A 202 2.07 -15.85 4.19
C ALA A 202 3.05 -15.03 5.04
N VAL A 203 4.26 -14.76 4.54
CA VAL A 203 5.27 -13.98 5.26
C VAL A 203 4.78 -12.54 5.50
N ASN A 204 4.21 -11.90 4.49
CA ASN A 204 3.64 -10.56 4.63
C ASN A 204 2.51 -10.53 5.67
N ALA A 205 1.60 -11.50 5.65
CA ALA A 205 0.52 -11.62 6.62
C ALA A 205 1.07 -11.82 8.05
N LEU A 206 2.03 -12.74 8.23
CA LEU A 206 2.68 -12.96 9.51
C LEU A 206 3.35 -11.70 10.05
N LEU A 207 4.08 -10.97 9.22
CA LEU A 207 4.73 -9.73 9.64
C LEU A 207 3.71 -8.67 10.08
N ILE A 208 2.55 -8.58 9.43
CA ILE A 208 1.51 -7.63 9.82
C ILE A 208 0.93 -7.97 11.18
N PHE A 209 0.53 -9.23 11.36
CA PHE A 209 -0.13 -9.63 12.60
C PHE A 209 0.82 -9.71 13.79
N PHE A 210 2.04 -10.20 13.57
CA PHE A 210 3.00 -10.48 14.64
C PHE A 210 4.15 -9.47 14.74
N GLY A 211 4.40 -8.65 13.72
CA GLY A 211 5.53 -7.73 13.72
C GLY A 211 5.51 -6.75 14.90
N TYR A 212 4.33 -6.24 15.25
CA TYR A 212 4.16 -5.41 16.44
C TYR A 212 4.49 -6.17 17.73
N LEU A 213 3.99 -7.39 17.87
CA LEU A 213 4.24 -8.23 19.05
C LEU A 213 5.72 -8.56 19.21
N VAL A 214 6.39 -8.86 18.10
CA VAL A 214 7.85 -9.14 18.10
C VAL A 214 8.63 -7.91 18.53
N LEU A 215 8.35 -6.75 17.98
CA LEU A 215 9.04 -5.51 18.35
C LEU A 215 8.79 -5.12 19.79
N HIS A 216 7.53 -5.22 20.25
CA HIS A 216 7.17 -4.93 21.64
C HIS A 216 7.81 -5.92 22.62
N GLY A 217 7.88 -7.20 22.26
CA GLY A 217 8.61 -8.21 23.03
C GLY A 217 10.10 -7.91 23.12
N LEU A 218 10.74 -7.48 22.03
CA LEU A 218 12.13 -7.06 22.01
C LEU A 218 12.37 -5.83 22.90
N GLU A 219 11.49 -4.83 22.87
CA GLU A 219 11.55 -3.67 23.78
C GLU A 219 11.57 -4.12 25.25
N SER A 220 10.67 -5.04 25.60
CA SER A 220 10.53 -5.57 26.96
C SER A 220 11.77 -6.35 27.42
N ILE A 221 12.28 -7.23 26.55
CA ILE A 221 13.45 -8.08 26.87
C ILE A 221 14.73 -7.28 26.99
N LEU A 222 14.93 -6.31 26.09
CA LEU A 222 16.16 -5.51 26.03
C LEU A 222 16.14 -4.33 27.00
N GLY A 223 15.02 -4.07 27.70
CA GLY A 223 14.90 -2.95 28.64
C GLY A 223 15.15 -1.59 27.99
N LEU A 224 14.78 -1.44 26.71
CA LEU A 224 15.02 -0.22 25.96
C LEU A 224 14.18 0.93 26.55
N GLY A 225 14.82 2.03 26.89
CA GLY A 225 14.15 3.23 27.40
C GLY A 225 13.38 4.03 26.32
N TYR A 226 13.27 3.51 25.12
CA TYR A 226 12.57 4.12 23.98
C TYR A 226 11.73 3.10 23.22
N ASN A 227 10.64 3.56 22.64
CA ASN A 227 9.69 2.73 21.92
C ASN A 227 10.16 2.46 20.48
N ILE A 228 10.71 1.28 20.19
CA ILE A 228 11.06 0.89 18.80
C ILE A 228 9.83 0.54 17.97
N THR A 229 8.70 0.22 18.60
CA THR A 229 7.41 -0.02 17.91
C THR A 229 6.92 1.20 17.12
N ILE A 230 7.42 2.41 17.40
CA ILE A 230 7.11 3.62 16.63
C ILE A 230 7.60 3.51 15.17
N PHE A 231 8.66 2.74 14.92
CA PHE A 231 9.16 2.50 13.56
C PHE A 231 8.34 1.48 12.78
N TRP A 232 7.37 0.81 13.43
CA TRP A 232 6.46 -0.10 12.74
C TRP A 232 5.32 0.67 12.10
N ALA A 233 5.35 0.84 10.77
CA ALA A 233 4.39 1.66 10.03
C ALA A 233 2.93 1.27 10.33
N ILE A 234 2.65 -0.03 10.46
CA ILE A 234 1.30 -0.56 10.71
C ILE A 234 0.77 -0.15 12.10
N SER A 235 1.63 -0.11 13.12
CA SER A 235 1.20 0.33 14.45
C SER A 235 0.79 1.80 14.49
N ASN A 236 1.37 2.62 13.62
CA ASN A 236 1.09 4.04 13.55
C ASN A 236 -0.22 4.36 12.82
N ILE A 237 -0.63 3.51 11.87
CA ILE A 237 -1.95 3.58 11.22
C ILE A 237 -3.08 3.61 12.26
N ASN A 238 -2.94 2.87 13.36
CA ASN A 238 -3.95 2.81 14.42
C ASN A 238 -3.76 3.88 15.51
N LYS A 239 -2.58 4.50 15.60
CA LYS A 239 -2.26 5.50 16.64
C LYS A 239 -2.49 6.93 16.16
N THR A 240 -2.43 7.17 14.85
CA THR A 240 -2.63 8.50 14.29
C THR A 240 -4.10 8.91 14.44
N ARG A 241 -4.34 10.02 15.10
CA ARG A 241 -5.65 10.62 15.27
C ARG A 241 -5.74 11.92 14.48
N ILE A 242 -6.94 12.28 14.03
CA ILE A 242 -7.15 13.49 13.20
C ILE A 242 -6.70 14.76 13.92
N ASP A 243 -6.99 14.88 15.22
CA ASP A 243 -6.64 16.04 16.04
C ASP A 243 -5.13 16.23 16.24
N MET A 244 -4.35 15.14 16.13
CA MET A 244 -2.90 15.14 16.31
C MET A 244 -2.13 14.91 15.00
N ALA A 245 -2.81 14.84 13.87
CA ALA A 245 -2.20 14.42 12.60
C ALA A 245 -1.02 15.30 12.16
N VAL A 246 -1.11 16.61 12.39
CA VAL A 246 -0.02 17.55 12.09
C VAL A 246 1.25 17.22 12.87
N GLN A 247 1.13 16.77 14.12
CA GLN A 247 2.25 16.40 14.98
C GLN A 247 2.90 15.08 14.53
N TRP A 248 2.12 14.17 13.94
CA TRP A 248 2.60 12.89 13.43
C TRP A 248 3.23 12.96 12.04
N LEU A 249 3.05 14.07 11.31
CA LEU A 249 3.53 14.23 9.95
C LEU A 249 5.05 14.05 9.81
N PRO A 250 5.92 14.65 10.65
CA PRO A 250 7.36 14.40 10.56
C PRO A 250 7.72 12.91 10.78
N THR A 251 7.06 12.26 11.72
CA THR A 251 7.27 10.83 12.02
C THR A 251 6.88 9.97 10.82
N ALA A 252 5.75 10.24 10.17
CA ALA A 252 5.30 9.53 8.98
C ALA A 252 6.29 9.66 7.82
N ILE A 253 6.83 10.86 7.60
CA ILE A 253 7.85 11.13 6.58
C ILE A 253 9.12 10.32 6.88
N ILE A 254 9.62 10.35 8.11
CA ILE A 254 10.83 9.62 8.53
C ILE A 254 10.64 8.11 8.32
N ILE A 255 9.50 7.57 8.74
CA ILE A 255 9.20 6.14 8.59
C ILE A 255 9.12 5.75 7.11
N PHE A 256 8.44 6.52 6.28
CA PHE A 256 8.37 6.25 4.84
C PHE A 256 9.76 6.20 4.20
N PHE A 257 10.61 7.19 4.46
CA PHE A 257 11.97 7.20 3.92
C PHE A 257 12.85 6.08 4.49
N ALA A 258 12.71 5.76 5.78
CA ALA A 258 13.41 4.63 6.39
C ALA A 258 13.05 3.31 5.70
N TYR A 259 11.76 3.07 5.45
CA TYR A 259 11.30 1.87 4.71
C TYR A 259 11.80 1.85 3.27
N MET A 260 11.79 3.00 2.60
CA MET A 260 12.30 3.14 1.24
C MET A 260 13.81 2.82 1.17
N ILE A 261 14.61 3.30 2.13
CA ILE A 261 16.05 3.08 2.17
C ILE A 261 16.36 1.63 2.56
N ILE A 262 15.75 1.13 3.64
CA ILE A 262 16.05 -0.20 4.18
C ILE A 262 15.50 -1.29 3.25
N PHE A 263 14.20 -1.29 3.01
CA PHE A 263 13.57 -2.37 2.22
C PHE A 263 13.70 -2.12 0.71
N GLY A 264 13.45 -0.91 0.25
CA GLY A 264 13.61 -0.56 -1.16
C GLY A 264 15.08 -0.58 -1.59
N GLY A 265 15.97 0.05 -0.84
CA GLY A 265 17.39 0.16 -1.14
C GLY A 265 18.13 -1.18 -1.03
N VAL A 266 18.06 -1.84 0.13
CA VAL A 266 18.79 -3.10 0.38
C VAL A 266 18.27 -4.21 -0.55
N ILE A 267 16.97 -4.42 -0.61
CA ILE A 267 16.40 -5.51 -1.44
C ILE A 267 16.55 -5.22 -2.93
N GLY A 268 16.43 -3.96 -3.35
CA GLY A 268 16.73 -3.56 -4.72
C GLY A 268 18.18 -3.86 -5.12
N THR A 269 19.15 -3.67 -4.21
CA THR A 269 20.57 -4.03 -4.46
C THR A 269 20.78 -5.54 -4.51
N ILE A 270 20.11 -6.31 -3.64
CA ILE A 270 20.12 -7.78 -3.69
C ILE A 270 19.51 -8.26 -5.02
N PHE A 271 18.38 -7.71 -5.41
CA PHE A 271 17.73 -8.06 -6.68
C PHE A 271 18.59 -7.73 -7.90
N LYS A 272 19.37 -6.64 -7.85
CA LYS A 272 20.31 -6.27 -8.91
C LYS A 272 21.41 -7.33 -9.10
N LYS A 273 21.90 -7.93 -8.00
CA LYS A 273 23.01 -8.91 -8.02
C LYS A 273 22.56 -10.34 -8.26
N ARG A 274 21.32 -10.68 -7.91
CA ARG A 274 20.81 -12.06 -7.94
C ARG A 274 20.42 -12.49 -9.36
N ASP A 275 20.81 -13.70 -9.78
CA ASP A 275 20.44 -14.25 -11.07
C ASP A 275 18.93 -14.49 -11.17
N ILE A 276 18.41 -14.28 -12.38
CA ILE A 276 17.01 -14.51 -12.72
C ILE A 276 17.00 -15.77 -13.59
N THR A 277 17.00 -16.91 -12.90
CA THR A 277 16.78 -18.22 -13.53
C THR A 277 15.30 -18.43 -13.76
#